data_9479ac0aa107dd54ad4f3b836db3404d
#
_entry.id   9479ac0aa107dd54ad4f3b836db3404d
#
_cell.length_a   1.000
_cell.length_b   1.000
_cell.length_c   1.000
_cell.angle_alpha   90.00
_cell.angle_beta   90.00
_cell.angle_gamma   90.00
#
_symmetry.space_group_name_H-M   'P 1'
#
loop_
_entity.id
_entity.type
_entity.pdbx_description
1 polymer ?
#
loop_
_entity_poly.entity_id
_entity_poly.type
_entity_poly.pdbx_seq_one_letter_code
_entity_poly.pdbx_strand_id
1 'polypeptide(L)'
;MKTKKKANLGSILRLLDFLWKNYKLSLIISSILIVLSSLATVNVTASIQSLVDVYVEPMLTSNSHDFGPLLSFLTRVGLICLIGVLANYGFTLIMATVSQDSLRSLRNQLFARMQKLPVRYFDTHQHGDIMSIYTNDIDALRQAIEQSIPQLLSSAITILGVTITMLTVSPLLFLIVLMMLVVMFYVMKNVSSKSGRYFGAQQKNLGIENGFIEEMMTGQKVVKAFVHEAESIEDFDRINDQLFESSYLANRYANVLMPILGNLGNVSFVLTALIGGLFALNGVGGLTIGCLMAFLQLNRSFTGPIAQVSQQLNFVLMALAGGDRVFDLLDEEEEVDQGKVTLVNYELVDGEMVETDQKTNKWAWKHPRPNGDYQLVKMVGNVVFDDVDFSYDGKKQILHGINLYADKGQKVAFVGATGAGKTTITNLINRFYDIQSGMITYDGIDIKLIEKDSLRRSLGIVLQDTHLFTGTIAENIAYGRADATREEILEAARIANVDSFVKHLDQGYETVLTDDGAGLSNGQRQLIAIARAALANAPVLILDEATSSIDSRTEKMVQEGMDRLMEGRTVFVIAHRLSTIVNSDVIMVMDHGRIIERGNHASLMAERGTYYRLYTGGLEID
;
A
#
# COMPACT_ATOMS: atom_id res chain seq x y z
N MET A 1 -15.45 -7.25 -12.94
CA MET A 1 -14.45 -7.78 -13.91
C MET A 1 -13.60 -6.60 -14.38
N LYS A 2 -12.55 -6.23 -13.62
CA LYS A 2 -11.61 -5.16 -14.02
C LYS A 2 -10.79 -5.69 -15.18
N THR A 3 -10.90 -5.09 -16.34
CA THR A 3 -10.01 -5.30 -17.49
C THR A 3 -8.56 -5.21 -17.01
N LYS A 4 -7.79 -6.31 -17.17
CA LYS A 4 -6.34 -6.28 -16.94
C LYS A 4 -5.76 -5.14 -17.80
N LYS A 5 -5.44 -4.00 -17.16
CA LYS A 5 -4.59 -2.98 -17.79
C LYS A 5 -3.34 -3.72 -18.30
N LYS A 6 -3.04 -3.63 -19.59
CA LYS A 6 -1.76 -4.11 -20.12
C LYS A 6 -0.67 -3.36 -19.36
N ALA A 7 0.32 -4.11 -18.87
CA ALA A 7 1.48 -3.51 -18.20
C ALA A 7 2.01 -2.33 -19.03
N ASN A 8 1.98 -1.15 -18.45
CA ASN A 8 2.27 0.08 -19.17
C ASN A 8 3.79 0.33 -19.10
N LEU A 9 4.45 0.35 -20.24
CA LEU A 9 5.89 0.69 -20.32
C LEU A 9 6.19 2.07 -19.69
N GLY A 10 5.15 2.92 -19.56
CA GLY A 10 5.23 4.23 -18.93
C GLY A 10 5.72 4.21 -17.48
N SER A 11 5.36 3.20 -16.70
CA SER A 11 5.77 3.11 -15.28
C SER A 11 7.25 2.79 -15.11
N ILE A 12 7.84 1.95 -15.99
CA ILE A 12 9.31 1.78 -16.01
C ILE A 12 10.01 3.05 -16.45
N LEU A 13 9.52 3.72 -17.48
CA LEU A 13 10.11 4.98 -17.93
C LEU A 13 10.06 6.03 -16.81
N ARG A 14 8.96 6.11 -16.08
CA ARG A 14 8.81 6.99 -14.93
C ARG A 14 9.75 6.61 -13.78
N LEU A 15 9.92 5.32 -13.50
CA LEU A 15 10.90 4.83 -12.52
C LEU A 15 12.33 5.19 -12.95
N LEU A 16 12.68 4.98 -14.20
CA LEU A 16 13.99 5.35 -14.74
C LEU A 16 14.23 6.85 -14.70
N ASP A 17 13.22 7.68 -15.01
CA ASP A 17 13.30 9.14 -14.89
C ASP A 17 13.50 9.57 -13.42
N PHE A 18 12.76 8.96 -12.49
CA PHE A 18 12.95 9.17 -11.05
C PHE A 18 14.37 8.84 -10.59
N LEU A 19 14.88 7.66 -11.00
CA LEU A 19 16.24 7.24 -10.69
C LEU A 19 17.28 8.17 -11.32
N TRP A 20 17.09 8.57 -12.57
CA TRP A 20 17.99 9.44 -13.28
C TRP A 20 18.06 10.84 -12.67
N LYS A 21 16.93 11.42 -12.27
CA LYS A 21 16.88 12.73 -11.62
C LYS A 21 17.61 12.77 -10.28
N ASN A 22 17.45 11.71 -9.49
CA ASN A 22 17.94 11.69 -8.11
C ASN A 22 19.34 11.06 -7.95
N TYR A 23 19.73 10.11 -8.83
CA TYR A 23 20.93 9.27 -8.67
C TYR A 23 21.80 9.20 -9.91
N LYS A 24 21.76 10.23 -10.78
CA LYS A 24 22.45 10.25 -12.08
C LYS A 24 23.92 9.82 -12.00
N LEU A 25 24.68 10.37 -11.05
CA LEU A 25 26.12 10.08 -10.91
C LEU A 25 26.36 8.61 -10.54
N SER A 26 25.60 8.09 -9.57
CA SER A 26 25.69 6.70 -9.14
C SER A 26 25.35 5.74 -10.27
N LEU A 27 24.32 6.04 -11.08
CA LEU A 27 23.92 5.23 -12.23
C LEU A 27 24.99 5.23 -13.33
N ILE A 28 25.61 6.37 -13.63
CA ILE A 28 26.71 6.47 -14.59
C ILE A 28 27.92 5.64 -14.10
N ILE A 29 28.33 5.82 -12.85
CA ILE A 29 29.47 5.06 -12.27
C ILE A 29 29.15 3.56 -12.31
N SER A 30 27.96 3.14 -11.87
CA SER A 30 27.55 1.73 -11.91
C SER A 30 27.56 1.17 -13.32
N SER A 31 27.07 1.93 -14.32
CA SER A 31 27.09 1.51 -15.72
C SER A 31 28.54 1.32 -16.23
N ILE A 32 29.44 2.23 -15.90
CA ILE A 32 30.87 2.11 -16.25
C ILE A 32 31.47 0.86 -15.59
N LEU A 33 31.20 0.62 -14.31
CA LEU A 33 31.71 -0.53 -13.59
C LEU A 33 31.15 -1.85 -14.14
N ILE A 34 29.87 -1.90 -14.54
CA ILE A 34 29.26 -3.05 -15.21
C ILE A 34 29.96 -3.35 -16.54
N VAL A 35 30.20 -2.31 -17.36
CA VAL A 35 30.94 -2.44 -18.62
C VAL A 35 32.34 -2.98 -18.37
N LEU A 36 33.07 -2.41 -17.40
CA LEU A 36 34.42 -2.81 -17.05
C LEU A 36 34.48 -4.27 -16.57
N SER A 37 33.56 -4.66 -15.68
CA SER A 37 33.47 -6.04 -15.18
C SER A 37 33.14 -7.03 -16.29
N SER A 38 32.17 -6.69 -17.17
CA SER A 38 31.78 -7.56 -18.30
C SER A 38 32.93 -7.70 -19.32
N LEU A 39 33.61 -6.61 -19.66
CA LEU A 39 34.77 -6.64 -20.56
C LEU A 39 35.95 -7.41 -19.95
N ALA A 40 36.19 -7.28 -18.65
CA ALA A 40 37.21 -8.07 -17.95
C ALA A 40 36.94 -9.58 -18.07
N THR A 41 35.69 -9.99 -17.86
CA THR A 41 35.26 -11.40 -18.00
C THR A 41 35.48 -11.93 -19.41
N VAL A 42 35.11 -11.18 -20.44
CA VAL A 42 35.30 -11.55 -21.84
C VAL A 42 36.80 -11.63 -22.18
N ASN A 43 37.59 -10.63 -21.73
CA ASN A 43 39.03 -10.60 -21.99
C ASN A 43 39.77 -11.76 -21.33
N VAL A 44 39.48 -12.07 -20.05
CA VAL A 44 40.06 -13.24 -19.36
C VAL A 44 39.76 -14.53 -20.10
N THR A 45 38.52 -14.68 -20.61
CA THR A 45 38.12 -15.85 -21.41
C THR A 45 38.86 -15.92 -22.75
N ALA A 46 38.98 -14.80 -23.45
CA ALA A 46 39.72 -14.71 -24.72
C ALA A 46 41.24 -14.96 -24.56
N SER A 47 41.80 -14.59 -23.41
CA SER A 47 43.24 -14.75 -23.09
C SER A 47 43.68 -16.20 -23.06
N ILE A 48 42.76 -17.16 -23.01
CA ILE A 48 43.07 -18.61 -23.08
C ILE A 48 43.75 -18.97 -24.40
N GLN A 49 43.33 -18.36 -25.51
CA GLN A 49 43.97 -18.52 -26.81
C GLN A 49 45.47 -18.17 -26.74
N SER A 50 45.76 -16.94 -26.30
CA SER A 50 47.16 -16.47 -26.18
C SER A 50 47.97 -17.33 -25.19
N LEU A 51 47.35 -17.74 -24.10
CA LEU A 51 47.98 -18.64 -23.12
C LEU A 51 48.48 -19.92 -23.76
N VAL A 52 47.67 -20.56 -24.59
CA VAL A 52 48.01 -21.82 -25.23
C VAL A 52 48.96 -21.61 -26.41
N ASP A 53 48.59 -20.78 -27.39
CA ASP A 53 49.28 -20.64 -28.66
C ASP A 53 50.61 -19.89 -28.54
N VAL A 54 50.74 -18.91 -27.66
CA VAL A 54 51.92 -18.04 -27.58
C VAL A 54 52.87 -18.47 -26.47
N TYR A 55 52.35 -19.05 -25.39
CA TYR A 55 53.20 -19.39 -24.22
C TYR A 55 53.36 -20.89 -24.01
N VAL A 56 52.29 -21.69 -23.99
CA VAL A 56 52.35 -23.11 -23.62
C VAL A 56 52.88 -23.95 -24.79
N GLU A 57 52.34 -23.83 -25.99
CA GLU A 57 52.72 -24.62 -27.14
C GLU A 57 54.21 -24.42 -27.55
N PRO A 58 54.75 -23.18 -27.63
CA PRO A 58 56.17 -22.95 -27.89
C PRO A 58 57.08 -23.50 -26.78
N MET A 59 56.68 -23.45 -25.51
CA MET A 59 57.46 -24.03 -24.42
C MET A 59 57.56 -25.55 -24.51
N LEU A 60 56.49 -26.22 -24.92
CA LEU A 60 56.44 -27.67 -25.12
C LEU A 60 57.28 -28.11 -26.34
N THR A 61 57.24 -27.33 -27.43
CA THR A 61 57.92 -27.66 -28.68
C THR A 61 59.42 -27.34 -28.62
N SER A 62 59.82 -26.26 -27.94
CA SER A 62 61.23 -25.87 -27.81
C SER A 62 61.95 -26.45 -26.59
N ASN A 63 61.24 -27.21 -25.73
CA ASN A 63 61.75 -27.75 -24.47
C ASN A 63 62.38 -26.65 -23.56
N SER A 64 61.87 -25.43 -23.68
CA SER A 64 62.35 -24.26 -22.94
C SER A 64 61.77 -24.25 -21.53
N HIS A 65 62.60 -23.97 -20.52
CA HIS A 65 62.21 -23.87 -19.12
C HIS A 65 62.16 -22.42 -18.63
N ASP A 66 62.09 -21.43 -19.57
CA ASP A 66 61.94 -20.02 -19.21
C ASP A 66 60.49 -19.68 -18.96
N PHE A 67 60.08 -19.64 -17.70
CA PHE A 67 58.72 -19.30 -17.26
C PHE A 67 58.50 -17.80 -17.13
N GLY A 68 59.51 -16.92 -17.34
CA GLY A 68 59.40 -15.48 -17.18
C GLY A 68 58.29 -14.82 -18.02
N PRO A 69 58.22 -15.09 -19.35
CA PRO A 69 57.16 -14.53 -20.20
C PRO A 69 55.75 -15.04 -19.81
N LEU A 70 55.62 -16.32 -19.46
CA LEU A 70 54.35 -16.89 -19.01
C LEU A 70 53.88 -16.25 -17.72
N LEU A 71 54.77 -16.06 -16.73
CA LEU A 71 54.43 -15.44 -15.45
C LEU A 71 54.00 -13.99 -15.63
N SER A 72 54.67 -13.21 -16.51
CA SER A 72 54.28 -11.84 -16.82
C SER A 72 52.90 -11.75 -17.46
N PHE A 73 52.57 -12.68 -18.36
CA PHE A 73 51.24 -12.79 -18.95
C PHE A 73 50.16 -13.13 -17.91
N LEU A 74 50.39 -14.14 -17.07
CA LEU A 74 49.47 -14.54 -16.01
C LEU A 74 49.25 -13.41 -15.00
N THR A 75 50.29 -12.65 -14.66
CA THR A 75 50.17 -11.49 -13.78
C THR A 75 49.28 -10.42 -14.41
N ARG A 76 49.43 -10.15 -15.71
CA ARG A 76 48.56 -9.21 -16.44
C ARG A 76 47.11 -9.65 -16.46
N VAL A 77 46.83 -10.94 -16.78
CA VAL A 77 45.48 -11.49 -16.77
C VAL A 77 44.90 -11.48 -15.36
N GLY A 78 45.70 -11.78 -14.34
CA GLY A 78 45.33 -11.70 -12.93
C GLY A 78 44.92 -10.28 -12.51
N LEU A 79 45.66 -9.25 -12.97
CA LEU A 79 45.28 -7.84 -12.72
C LEU A 79 43.97 -7.47 -13.39
N ILE A 80 43.74 -7.92 -14.63
CA ILE A 80 42.46 -7.69 -15.31
C ILE A 80 41.30 -8.36 -14.55
N CYS A 81 41.50 -9.59 -14.08
CA CYS A 81 40.56 -10.33 -13.28
C CYS A 81 40.24 -9.56 -11.97
N LEU A 82 41.27 -9.10 -11.25
CA LEU A 82 41.11 -8.32 -10.02
C LEU A 82 40.31 -7.03 -10.26
N ILE A 83 40.63 -6.30 -11.33
CA ILE A 83 39.85 -5.09 -11.73
C ILE A 83 38.39 -5.47 -11.99
N GLY A 84 38.12 -6.56 -12.70
CA GLY A 84 36.77 -7.07 -12.95
C GLY A 84 35.99 -7.39 -11.67
N VAL A 85 36.65 -8.05 -10.72
CA VAL A 85 36.06 -8.38 -9.40
C VAL A 85 35.77 -7.12 -8.59
N LEU A 86 36.72 -6.18 -8.52
CA LEU A 86 36.51 -4.91 -7.82
C LEU A 86 35.40 -4.08 -8.47
N ALA A 87 35.33 -4.05 -9.79
CA ALA A 87 34.27 -3.37 -10.51
C ALA A 87 32.89 -4.02 -10.25
N ASN A 88 32.82 -5.35 -10.23
CA ASN A 88 31.60 -6.09 -9.89
C ASN A 88 31.14 -5.79 -8.46
N TYR A 89 32.06 -5.82 -7.51
CA TYR A 89 31.77 -5.49 -6.12
C TYR A 89 31.30 -4.02 -5.99
N GLY A 90 31.99 -3.09 -6.65
CA GLY A 90 31.68 -1.67 -6.61
C GLY A 90 30.30 -1.34 -7.14
N PHE A 91 29.92 -1.86 -8.32
CA PHE A 91 28.58 -1.59 -8.84
C PHE A 91 27.46 -2.22 -8.01
N THR A 92 27.70 -3.41 -7.45
CA THR A 92 26.72 -4.08 -6.57
C THR A 92 26.43 -3.24 -5.33
N LEU A 93 27.47 -2.73 -4.67
CA LEU A 93 27.31 -1.83 -3.52
C LEU A 93 26.57 -0.54 -3.87
N ILE A 94 26.95 0.11 -4.99
CA ILE A 94 26.29 1.34 -5.44
C ILE A 94 24.82 1.08 -5.74
N MET A 95 24.50 0.02 -6.47
CA MET A 95 23.10 -0.30 -6.82
C MET A 95 22.27 -0.69 -5.60
N ALA A 96 22.83 -1.39 -4.61
CA ALA A 96 22.16 -1.64 -3.35
C ALA A 96 21.82 -0.33 -2.61
N THR A 97 22.77 0.61 -2.53
CA THR A 97 22.56 1.92 -1.91
C THR A 97 21.50 2.72 -2.66
N VAL A 98 21.59 2.83 -4.00
CA VAL A 98 20.63 3.54 -4.84
C VAL A 98 19.24 2.93 -4.69
N SER A 99 19.14 1.60 -4.65
CA SER A 99 17.88 0.89 -4.47
C SER A 99 17.24 1.25 -3.12
N GLN A 100 17.96 1.11 -2.01
CA GLN A 100 17.42 1.36 -0.67
C GLN A 100 17.02 2.82 -0.46
N ASP A 101 17.82 3.78 -0.90
CA ASP A 101 17.49 5.22 -0.82
C ASP A 101 16.27 5.57 -1.68
N SER A 102 16.17 4.99 -2.88
CA SER A 102 15.02 5.18 -3.77
C SER A 102 13.74 4.66 -3.12
N LEU A 103 13.78 3.48 -2.51
CA LEU A 103 12.62 2.89 -1.83
C LEU A 103 12.23 3.69 -0.60
N ARG A 104 13.19 4.16 0.19
CA ARG A 104 12.93 5.08 1.31
C ARG A 104 12.18 6.31 0.84
N SER A 105 12.66 6.94 -0.24
CA SER A 105 12.03 8.13 -0.83
C SER A 105 10.61 7.83 -1.32
N LEU A 106 10.41 6.72 -2.04
CA LEU A 106 9.09 6.31 -2.54
C LEU A 106 8.11 6.01 -1.39
N ARG A 107 8.53 5.28 -0.35
CA ARG A 107 7.69 5.02 0.83
C ARG A 107 7.27 6.31 1.53
N ASN A 108 8.19 7.25 1.70
CA ASN A 108 7.88 8.55 2.30
C ASN A 108 6.87 9.34 1.46
N GLN A 109 7.04 9.36 0.12
CA GLN A 109 6.11 10.03 -0.78
C GLN A 109 4.73 9.36 -0.78
N LEU A 110 4.68 8.02 -0.83
CA LEU A 110 3.44 7.25 -0.76
C LEU A 110 2.70 7.53 0.56
N PHE A 111 3.39 7.50 1.68
CA PHE A 111 2.77 7.75 2.98
C PHE A 111 2.25 9.19 3.09
N ALA A 112 3.05 10.17 2.65
CA ALA A 112 2.62 11.57 2.62
C ALA A 112 1.41 11.78 1.69
N ARG A 113 1.36 11.10 0.54
CA ARG A 113 0.21 11.13 -0.37
C ARG A 113 -1.01 10.49 0.27
N MET A 114 -0.86 9.30 0.86
CA MET A 114 -1.94 8.57 1.51
C MET A 114 -2.63 9.42 2.61
N GLN A 115 -1.85 10.18 3.40
CA GLN A 115 -2.41 11.06 4.44
C GLN A 115 -3.24 12.23 3.89
N LYS A 116 -3.08 12.56 2.62
CA LYS A 116 -3.80 13.65 1.94
C LYS A 116 -4.97 13.17 1.09
N LEU A 117 -5.20 11.87 1.00
CA LEU A 117 -6.29 11.31 0.22
C LEU A 117 -7.64 11.52 0.91
N PRO A 118 -8.72 11.75 0.13
CA PRO A 118 -10.07 11.83 0.69
C PRO A 118 -10.52 10.48 1.29
N VAL A 119 -11.40 10.52 2.28
CA VAL A 119 -11.97 9.32 2.93
C VAL A 119 -12.58 8.37 1.90
N ARG A 120 -13.18 8.90 0.83
CA ARG A 120 -13.72 8.12 -0.29
C ARG A 120 -12.73 7.10 -0.86
N TYR A 121 -11.44 7.41 -0.88
CA TYR A 121 -10.43 6.47 -1.38
C TYR A 121 -10.38 5.21 -0.52
N PHE A 122 -10.40 5.36 0.80
CA PHE A 122 -10.36 4.24 1.75
C PHE A 122 -11.66 3.44 1.79
N ASP A 123 -12.81 4.10 1.56
CA ASP A 123 -14.11 3.43 1.48
C ASP A 123 -14.28 2.61 0.20
N THR A 124 -13.54 2.93 -0.87
CA THR A 124 -13.64 2.26 -2.17
C THR A 124 -12.52 1.25 -2.44
N HIS A 125 -11.46 1.24 -1.64
CA HIS A 125 -10.32 0.34 -1.79
C HIS A 125 -10.13 -0.52 -0.53
N GLN A 126 -9.82 -1.79 -0.73
CA GLN A 126 -9.55 -2.69 0.39
C GLN A 126 -8.21 -2.32 1.05
N HIS A 127 -8.17 -2.30 2.38
CA HIS A 127 -6.94 -2.01 3.14
C HIS A 127 -5.79 -2.96 2.77
N GLY A 128 -6.10 -4.25 2.51
CA GLY A 128 -5.12 -5.23 2.05
C GLY A 128 -4.48 -4.89 0.71
N ASP A 129 -5.25 -4.33 -0.24
CA ASP A 129 -4.71 -3.88 -1.54
C ASP A 129 -3.74 -2.71 -1.36
N ILE A 130 -4.11 -1.74 -0.50
CA ILE A 130 -3.24 -0.59 -0.17
C ILE A 130 -1.95 -1.08 0.51
N MET A 131 -2.08 -1.99 1.48
CA MET A 131 -0.92 -2.56 2.18
C MET A 131 0.00 -3.33 1.25
N SER A 132 -0.55 -4.04 0.26
CA SER A 132 0.22 -4.76 -0.77
C SER A 132 1.10 -3.82 -1.61
N ILE A 133 0.69 -2.55 -1.81
CA ILE A 133 1.53 -1.54 -2.49
C ILE A 133 2.80 -1.28 -1.67
N TYR A 134 2.68 -1.11 -0.35
CA TYR A 134 3.82 -0.83 0.55
C TYR A 134 4.76 -2.02 0.75
N THR A 135 4.26 -3.25 0.61
CA THR A 135 5.03 -4.47 0.83
C THR A 135 5.50 -5.08 -0.50
N ASN A 136 4.58 -5.69 -1.24
CA ASN A 136 4.90 -6.51 -2.41
C ASN A 136 5.34 -5.68 -3.63
N ASP A 137 4.66 -4.56 -3.90
CA ASP A 137 4.96 -3.76 -5.09
C ASP A 137 6.26 -2.98 -4.95
N ILE A 138 6.49 -2.42 -3.76
CA ILE A 138 7.77 -1.78 -3.44
C ILE A 138 8.92 -2.79 -3.51
N ASP A 139 8.74 -4.04 -3.03
CA ASP A 139 9.78 -5.06 -3.13
C ASP A 139 10.04 -5.51 -4.57
N ALA A 140 9.00 -5.59 -5.41
CA ALA A 140 9.17 -5.85 -6.84
C ALA A 140 9.98 -4.73 -7.53
N LEU A 141 9.76 -3.46 -7.17
CA LEU A 141 10.58 -2.35 -7.65
C LEU A 141 12.03 -2.45 -7.15
N ARG A 142 12.25 -2.86 -5.90
CA ARG A 142 13.59 -3.12 -5.35
C ARG A 142 14.34 -4.14 -6.20
N GLN A 143 13.74 -5.30 -6.46
CA GLN A 143 14.36 -6.36 -7.25
C GLN A 143 14.69 -5.89 -8.68
N ALA A 144 13.83 -5.06 -9.27
CA ALA A 144 14.10 -4.48 -10.59
C ALA A 144 15.32 -3.56 -10.57
N ILE A 145 15.41 -2.64 -9.61
CA ILE A 145 16.50 -1.65 -9.51
C ILE A 145 17.81 -2.32 -9.14
N GLU A 146 17.79 -3.18 -8.12
CA GLU A 146 19.00 -3.75 -7.51
C GLU A 146 19.59 -4.87 -8.36
N GLN A 147 18.74 -5.72 -8.95
CA GLN A 147 19.16 -6.95 -9.64
C GLN A 147 18.85 -6.94 -11.13
N SER A 148 17.58 -6.70 -11.53
CA SER A 148 17.16 -6.97 -12.90
C SER A 148 17.78 -6.02 -13.92
N ILE A 149 17.78 -4.72 -13.66
CA ILE A 149 18.33 -3.71 -14.58
C ILE A 149 19.85 -3.90 -14.74
N PRO A 150 20.65 -3.99 -13.66
CA PRO A 150 22.09 -4.24 -13.78
C PRO A 150 22.42 -5.57 -14.46
N GLN A 151 21.69 -6.63 -14.14
CA GLN A 151 21.92 -7.97 -14.70
C GLN A 151 21.59 -8.02 -16.20
N LEU A 152 20.50 -7.38 -16.64
CA LEU A 152 20.16 -7.28 -18.06
C LEU A 152 21.23 -6.50 -18.83
N LEU A 153 21.73 -5.40 -18.27
CA LEU A 153 22.80 -4.60 -18.87
C LEU A 153 24.10 -5.41 -18.97
N SER A 154 24.51 -6.05 -17.87
CA SER A 154 25.70 -6.91 -17.84
C SER A 154 25.60 -8.08 -18.83
N SER A 155 24.45 -8.75 -18.87
CA SER A 155 24.20 -9.86 -19.81
C SER A 155 24.26 -9.40 -21.27
N ALA A 156 23.67 -8.23 -21.59
CA ALA A 156 23.72 -7.68 -22.95
C ALA A 156 25.15 -7.36 -23.39
N ILE A 157 25.96 -6.73 -22.52
CA ILE A 157 27.35 -6.40 -22.79
C ILE A 157 28.19 -7.68 -22.96
N THR A 158 27.97 -8.68 -22.07
CA THR A 158 28.69 -9.96 -22.14
C THR A 158 28.33 -10.71 -23.42
N ILE A 159 27.06 -10.82 -23.79
CA ILE A 159 26.61 -11.46 -25.04
C ILE A 159 27.25 -10.78 -26.24
N LEU A 160 27.22 -9.44 -26.31
CA LEU A 160 27.84 -8.67 -27.40
C LEU A 160 29.36 -8.90 -27.44
N GLY A 161 30.05 -8.80 -26.31
CA GLY A 161 31.49 -9.00 -26.21
C GLY A 161 31.91 -10.41 -26.62
N VAL A 162 31.22 -11.45 -26.12
CA VAL A 162 31.47 -12.85 -26.49
C VAL A 162 31.19 -13.06 -27.97
N THR A 163 30.10 -12.53 -28.52
CA THR A 163 29.76 -12.64 -29.96
C THR A 163 30.86 -12.05 -30.83
N ILE A 164 31.30 -10.82 -30.54
CA ILE A 164 32.38 -10.16 -31.29
C ILE A 164 33.66 -10.99 -31.21
N THR A 165 34.05 -11.46 -30.00
CA THR A 165 35.24 -12.27 -29.81
C THR A 165 35.15 -13.62 -30.58
N MET A 166 33.99 -14.30 -30.56
CA MET A 166 33.79 -15.54 -31.32
C MET A 166 33.92 -15.33 -32.84
N LEU A 167 33.38 -14.21 -33.35
CA LEU A 167 33.51 -13.88 -34.77
C LEU A 167 34.95 -13.57 -35.18
N THR A 168 35.75 -12.95 -34.29
CA THR A 168 37.15 -12.66 -34.57
C THR A 168 38.04 -13.91 -34.46
N VAL A 169 37.70 -14.85 -33.56
CA VAL A 169 38.45 -16.10 -33.38
C VAL A 169 38.14 -17.09 -34.51
N SER A 170 36.88 -17.40 -34.77
CA SER A 170 36.49 -18.29 -35.86
C SER A 170 35.03 -18.08 -36.28
N PRO A 171 34.77 -17.41 -37.42
CA PRO A 171 33.39 -17.26 -37.97
C PRO A 171 32.72 -18.61 -38.29
N LEU A 172 33.51 -19.61 -38.71
CA LEU A 172 33.00 -20.94 -39.05
C LEU A 172 32.44 -21.67 -37.82
N LEU A 173 33.18 -21.65 -36.71
CA LEU A 173 32.69 -22.24 -35.45
C LEU A 173 31.53 -21.49 -34.85
N PHE A 174 31.47 -20.16 -35.05
CA PHE A 174 30.35 -19.33 -34.62
C PHE A 174 29.02 -19.75 -35.27
N LEU A 175 29.00 -20.21 -36.54
CA LEU A 175 27.79 -20.71 -37.19
C LEU A 175 27.20 -21.93 -36.47
N ILE A 176 28.05 -22.82 -35.89
CA ILE A 176 27.58 -23.96 -35.12
C ILE A 176 26.87 -23.48 -33.85
N VAL A 177 27.49 -22.53 -33.14
CA VAL A 177 26.90 -21.95 -31.91
C VAL A 177 25.62 -21.24 -32.25
N LEU A 178 25.56 -20.46 -33.35
CA LEU A 178 24.37 -19.75 -33.78
C LEU A 178 23.21 -20.72 -34.11
N MET A 179 23.49 -21.84 -34.77
CA MET A 179 22.50 -22.89 -35.03
C MET A 179 21.94 -23.45 -33.71
N MET A 180 22.84 -23.77 -32.76
CA MET A 180 22.42 -24.28 -31.45
C MET A 180 21.61 -23.24 -30.64
N LEU A 181 21.93 -21.96 -30.76
CA LEU A 181 21.15 -20.88 -30.17
C LEU A 181 19.71 -20.83 -30.69
N VAL A 182 19.51 -20.99 -31.99
CA VAL A 182 18.16 -21.07 -32.60
C VAL A 182 17.39 -22.23 -31.98
N VAL A 183 18.04 -23.41 -31.84
CA VAL A 183 17.43 -24.59 -31.19
C VAL A 183 17.07 -24.28 -29.73
N MET A 184 18.00 -23.69 -28.96
CA MET A 184 17.76 -23.29 -27.56
C MET A 184 16.59 -22.32 -27.45
N PHE A 185 16.54 -21.32 -28.31
CA PHE A 185 15.46 -20.32 -28.32
C PHE A 185 14.10 -20.95 -28.65
N TYR A 186 14.05 -21.88 -29.61
CA TYR A 186 12.84 -22.62 -29.93
C TYR A 186 12.36 -23.47 -28.76
N VAL A 187 13.25 -24.20 -28.10
CA VAL A 187 12.92 -25.01 -26.91
C VAL A 187 12.44 -24.11 -25.76
N MET A 188 13.17 -23.02 -25.48
CA MET A 188 12.83 -22.05 -24.44
C MET A 188 11.42 -21.48 -24.68
N LYS A 189 11.11 -21.03 -25.89
CA LYS A 189 9.80 -20.48 -26.23
C LYS A 189 8.67 -21.49 -25.97
N ASN A 190 8.83 -22.73 -26.41
CA ASN A 190 7.81 -23.77 -26.28
C ASN A 190 7.60 -24.20 -24.81
N VAL A 191 8.67 -24.40 -24.05
CA VAL A 191 8.60 -24.83 -22.65
C VAL A 191 8.07 -23.69 -21.77
N SER A 192 8.59 -22.47 -21.94
CA SER A 192 8.15 -21.31 -21.17
C SER A 192 6.68 -20.95 -21.43
N SER A 193 6.21 -21.08 -22.67
CA SER A 193 4.79 -20.85 -23.00
C SER A 193 3.86 -21.83 -22.29
N LYS A 194 4.25 -23.13 -22.22
CA LYS A 194 3.47 -24.14 -21.49
C LYS A 194 3.53 -23.89 -19.98
N SER A 195 4.72 -23.64 -19.45
CA SER A 195 4.93 -23.30 -18.04
C SER A 195 4.08 -22.12 -17.61
N GLY A 196 4.10 -21.01 -18.35
CA GLY A 196 3.32 -19.80 -18.07
C GLY A 196 1.81 -20.05 -18.05
N ARG A 197 1.30 -20.91 -18.94
CA ARG A 197 -0.12 -21.29 -18.92
C ARG A 197 -0.50 -22.04 -17.64
N TYR A 198 0.32 -23.00 -17.20
CA TYR A 198 0.06 -23.78 -16.01
C TYR A 198 0.29 -22.97 -14.72
N PHE A 199 1.27 -22.05 -14.69
CA PHE A 199 1.40 -21.10 -13.59
C PHE A 199 0.17 -20.20 -13.45
N GLY A 200 -0.44 -19.78 -14.55
CA GLY A 200 -1.71 -19.05 -14.53
C GLY A 200 -2.86 -19.86 -13.93
N ALA A 201 -2.93 -21.16 -14.24
CA ALA A 201 -3.91 -22.08 -13.64
C ALA A 201 -3.63 -22.32 -12.15
N GLN A 202 -2.36 -22.56 -11.79
CA GLN A 202 -1.93 -22.69 -10.40
C GLN A 202 -2.31 -21.47 -9.55
N GLN A 203 -2.04 -20.26 -10.04
CA GLN A 203 -2.37 -19.04 -9.32
C GLN A 203 -3.87 -18.87 -9.11
N LYS A 204 -4.68 -19.27 -10.11
CA LYS A 204 -6.13 -19.28 -9.96
C LYS A 204 -6.59 -20.27 -8.90
N ASN A 205 -6.08 -21.50 -8.94
CA ASN A 205 -6.47 -22.57 -8.00
C ASN A 205 -5.99 -22.26 -6.56
N LEU A 206 -4.79 -21.67 -6.41
CA LEU A 206 -4.29 -21.17 -5.13
C LEU A 206 -5.21 -20.08 -4.54
N GLY A 207 -5.75 -19.20 -5.40
CA GLY A 207 -6.73 -18.20 -4.95
C GLY A 207 -8.05 -18.83 -4.48
N ILE A 208 -8.49 -19.92 -5.12
CA ILE A 208 -9.68 -20.67 -4.69
C ILE A 208 -9.44 -21.36 -3.34
N GLU A 209 -8.29 -22.04 -3.19
CA GLU A 209 -7.90 -22.71 -1.95
C GLU A 209 -7.79 -21.73 -0.78
N ASN A 210 -7.09 -20.61 -0.96
CA ASN A 210 -6.97 -19.58 0.07
C ASN A 210 -8.33 -19.01 0.48
N GLY A 211 -9.22 -18.74 -0.48
CA GLY A 211 -10.58 -18.28 -0.19
C GLY A 211 -11.38 -19.31 0.62
N PHE A 212 -11.26 -20.59 0.29
CA PHE A 212 -11.91 -21.66 1.04
C PHE A 212 -11.36 -21.79 2.48
N ILE A 213 -10.03 -21.71 2.65
CA ILE A 213 -9.39 -21.73 3.97
C ILE A 213 -9.87 -20.54 4.82
N GLU A 214 -9.89 -19.32 4.26
CA GLU A 214 -10.37 -18.12 4.94
C GLU A 214 -11.83 -18.25 5.38
N GLU A 215 -12.71 -18.78 4.49
CA GLU A 215 -14.10 -19.05 4.78
C GLU A 215 -14.26 -20.05 5.93
N MET A 216 -13.55 -21.19 5.87
CA MET A 216 -13.60 -22.20 6.92
C MET A 216 -13.01 -21.70 8.25
N MET A 217 -11.92 -20.92 8.24
CA MET A 217 -11.35 -20.33 9.46
C MET A 217 -12.33 -19.35 10.11
N THR A 218 -12.95 -18.49 9.31
CA THR A 218 -13.92 -17.49 9.80
C THR A 218 -15.19 -18.18 10.29
N GLY A 219 -15.66 -19.21 9.55
CA GLY A 219 -16.83 -19.99 9.87
C GLY A 219 -16.61 -21.15 10.85
N GLN A 220 -15.42 -21.32 11.45
CA GLN A 220 -15.06 -22.51 12.22
C GLN A 220 -16.03 -22.84 13.35
N LYS A 221 -16.61 -21.83 14.01
CA LYS A 221 -17.63 -22.04 15.04
C LYS A 221 -18.91 -22.68 14.47
N VAL A 222 -19.28 -22.30 13.24
CA VAL A 222 -20.45 -22.84 12.54
C VAL A 222 -20.16 -24.27 12.11
N VAL A 223 -18.99 -24.53 11.50
CA VAL A 223 -18.55 -25.88 11.12
C VAL A 223 -18.62 -26.82 12.31
N LYS A 224 -18.08 -26.40 13.47
CA LYS A 224 -18.12 -27.18 14.73
C LYS A 224 -19.54 -27.37 15.29
N ALA A 225 -20.37 -26.33 15.26
CA ALA A 225 -21.71 -26.37 15.81
C ALA A 225 -22.63 -27.32 15.02
N PHE A 226 -22.40 -27.44 13.72
CA PHE A 226 -23.19 -28.31 12.84
C PHE A 226 -22.50 -29.62 12.48
N VAL A 227 -21.32 -29.93 13.05
CA VAL A 227 -20.55 -31.17 12.84
C VAL A 227 -20.24 -31.42 11.35
N HIS A 228 -19.86 -30.38 10.62
CA HIS A 228 -19.56 -30.40 9.17
C HIS A 228 -18.08 -30.58 8.83
N GLU A 229 -17.26 -31.06 9.77
CA GLU A 229 -15.81 -31.19 9.55
C GLU A 229 -15.45 -32.18 8.44
N ALA A 230 -16.18 -33.29 8.36
CA ALA A 230 -15.89 -34.34 7.37
C ALA A 230 -16.14 -33.86 5.94
N GLU A 231 -17.26 -33.21 5.70
CA GLU A 231 -17.63 -32.63 4.41
C GLU A 231 -16.66 -31.50 4.02
N SER A 232 -16.27 -30.65 5.01
CA SER A 232 -15.30 -29.58 4.78
C SER A 232 -13.92 -30.12 4.38
N ILE A 233 -13.50 -31.27 4.95
CA ILE A 233 -12.24 -31.93 4.58
C ILE A 233 -12.35 -32.49 3.15
N GLU A 234 -13.44 -33.15 2.79
CA GLU A 234 -13.64 -33.68 1.44
C GLU A 234 -13.66 -32.58 0.37
N ASP A 235 -14.31 -31.45 0.66
CA ASP A 235 -14.30 -30.29 -0.24
C ASP A 235 -12.90 -29.68 -0.37
N PHE A 236 -12.15 -29.59 0.73
CA PHE A 236 -10.77 -29.13 0.70
C PHE A 236 -9.88 -30.04 -0.13
N ASP A 237 -9.97 -31.37 0.08
CA ASP A 237 -9.18 -32.34 -0.67
C ASP A 237 -9.41 -32.21 -2.18
N ARG A 238 -10.66 -32.02 -2.61
CA ARG A 238 -11.00 -31.80 -4.02
C ARG A 238 -10.37 -30.52 -4.59
N ILE A 239 -10.37 -29.43 -3.81
CA ILE A 239 -9.75 -28.14 -4.20
C ILE A 239 -8.23 -28.28 -4.25
N ASN A 240 -7.64 -28.94 -3.26
CA ASN A 240 -6.21 -29.18 -3.14
C ASN A 240 -5.68 -30.09 -4.27
N ASP A 241 -6.45 -31.12 -4.68
CA ASP A 241 -6.11 -31.95 -5.83
C ASP A 241 -6.04 -31.13 -7.14
N GLN A 242 -6.97 -30.19 -7.35
CA GLN A 242 -6.90 -29.29 -8.51
C GLN A 242 -5.67 -28.36 -8.47
N LEU A 243 -5.33 -27.87 -7.28
CA LEU A 243 -4.10 -27.07 -7.08
C LEU A 243 -2.87 -27.95 -7.30
N PHE A 244 -2.84 -29.17 -6.77
CA PHE A 244 -1.74 -30.11 -6.97
C PHE A 244 -1.48 -30.37 -8.46
N GLU A 245 -2.51 -30.70 -9.26
CA GLU A 245 -2.36 -30.99 -10.69
C GLU A 245 -1.80 -29.79 -11.45
N SER A 246 -2.34 -28.59 -11.21
CA SER A 246 -1.88 -27.37 -11.86
C SER A 246 -0.45 -27.00 -11.42
N SER A 247 -0.12 -27.17 -10.14
CA SER A 247 1.20 -26.90 -9.57
C SER A 247 2.25 -27.91 -10.07
N TYR A 248 1.89 -29.19 -10.13
CA TYR A 248 2.75 -30.23 -10.67
C TYR A 248 3.14 -29.96 -12.11
N LEU A 249 2.16 -29.64 -12.96
CA LEU A 249 2.41 -29.34 -14.38
C LEU A 249 3.22 -28.04 -14.57
N ALA A 250 2.89 -26.99 -13.79
CA ALA A 250 3.64 -25.73 -13.83
C ALA A 250 5.11 -25.92 -13.48
N ASN A 251 5.37 -26.60 -12.34
CA ASN A 251 6.73 -26.86 -11.86
C ASN A 251 7.49 -27.87 -12.73
N ARG A 252 6.81 -28.90 -13.27
CA ARG A 252 7.41 -29.85 -14.19
C ARG A 252 8.00 -29.14 -15.41
N TYR A 253 7.24 -28.25 -16.06
CA TYR A 253 7.74 -27.50 -17.22
C TYR A 253 8.80 -26.46 -16.82
N ALA A 254 8.66 -25.78 -15.68
CA ALA A 254 9.63 -24.80 -15.23
C ALA A 254 10.98 -25.45 -14.89
N ASN A 255 10.95 -26.52 -14.09
CA ASN A 255 12.18 -27.15 -13.58
C ASN A 255 12.94 -27.95 -14.65
N VAL A 256 12.27 -28.39 -15.73
CA VAL A 256 12.91 -29.11 -16.84
C VAL A 256 13.64 -28.13 -17.80
N LEU A 257 13.28 -26.83 -17.80
CA LEU A 257 13.86 -25.87 -18.73
C LEU A 257 15.37 -25.71 -18.57
N MET A 258 15.84 -25.48 -17.32
CA MET A 258 17.27 -25.26 -17.05
C MET A 258 18.15 -26.49 -17.37
N PRO A 259 17.80 -27.71 -16.96
CA PRO A 259 18.51 -28.92 -17.41
C PRO A 259 18.55 -29.09 -18.93
N ILE A 260 17.46 -28.81 -19.63
CA ILE A 260 17.44 -28.91 -21.09
C ILE A 260 18.41 -27.90 -21.71
N LEU A 261 18.34 -26.63 -21.31
CA LEU A 261 19.21 -25.56 -21.82
C LEU A 261 20.68 -25.86 -21.52
N GLY A 262 20.96 -26.32 -20.27
CA GLY A 262 22.34 -26.74 -19.89
C GLY A 262 22.87 -27.91 -20.73
N ASN A 263 22.05 -28.94 -20.98
CA ASN A 263 22.45 -30.06 -21.82
C ASN A 263 22.57 -29.66 -23.30
N LEU A 264 21.71 -28.77 -23.82
CA LEU A 264 21.89 -28.21 -25.16
C LEU A 264 23.19 -27.41 -25.27
N GLY A 265 23.59 -26.70 -24.20
CA GLY A 265 24.91 -26.07 -24.09
C GLY A 265 26.05 -27.07 -24.15
N ASN A 266 25.92 -28.20 -23.44
CA ASN A 266 26.91 -29.29 -23.49
C ASN A 266 26.97 -29.95 -24.89
N VAL A 267 25.83 -30.15 -25.56
CA VAL A 267 25.80 -30.64 -26.94
C VAL A 267 26.48 -29.65 -27.88
N SER A 268 26.22 -28.35 -27.73
CA SER A 268 26.92 -27.29 -28.48
C SER A 268 28.41 -27.35 -28.25
N PHE A 269 28.85 -27.52 -27.01
CA PHE A 269 30.27 -27.68 -26.65
C PHE A 269 30.89 -28.89 -27.35
N VAL A 270 30.28 -30.08 -27.28
CA VAL A 270 30.77 -31.32 -27.92
C VAL A 270 30.82 -31.19 -29.43
N LEU A 271 29.78 -30.65 -30.07
CA LEU A 271 29.76 -30.42 -31.54
C LEU A 271 30.88 -29.46 -31.96
N THR A 272 31.06 -28.37 -31.22
CA THR A 272 32.13 -27.41 -31.45
C THR A 272 33.49 -28.01 -31.26
N ALA A 273 33.69 -28.86 -30.22
CA ALA A 273 34.95 -29.57 -29.98
C ALA A 273 35.27 -30.56 -31.10
N LEU A 274 34.29 -31.36 -31.56
CA LEU A 274 34.48 -32.34 -32.61
C LEU A 274 34.79 -31.68 -33.96
N ILE A 275 33.94 -30.75 -34.39
CA ILE A 275 34.07 -30.06 -35.68
C ILE A 275 35.31 -29.14 -35.67
N GLY A 276 35.50 -28.40 -34.58
CA GLY A 276 36.66 -27.54 -34.41
C GLY A 276 37.98 -28.32 -34.31
N GLY A 277 37.97 -29.48 -33.65
CA GLY A 277 39.12 -30.38 -33.64
C GLY A 277 39.46 -30.91 -35.05
N LEU A 278 38.46 -31.30 -35.83
CA LEU A 278 38.67 -31.71 -37.22
C LEU A 278 39.21 -30.55 -38.08
N PHE A 279 38.73 -29.32 -37.89
CA PHE A 279 39.24 -28.14 -38.60
C PHE A 279 40.69 -27.81 -38.20
N ALA A 280 41.02 -27.89 -36.92
CA ALA A 280 42.36 -27.66 -36.41
C ALA A 280 43.38 -28.71 -36.95
N LEU A 281 43.00 -29.99 -36.96
CA LEU A 281 43.84 -31.08 -37.51
C LEU A 281 44.08 -30.98 -39.01
N ASN A 282 43.08 -30.46 -39.77
CA ASN A 282 43.18 -30.28 -41.21
C ASN A 282 43.65 -28.90 -41.65
N GLY A 283 44.01 -28.01 -40.70
CA GLY A 283 44.45 -26.64 -40.98
C GLY A 283 43.39 -25.74 -41.60
N VAL A 284 42.09 -26.08 -41.50
CA VAL A 284 41.01 -25.33 -42.09
C VAL A 284 40.82 -24.00 -41.31
N GLY A 285 40.93 -22.89 -42.04
CA GLY A 285 40.72 -21.53 -41.46
C GLY A 285 41.80 -21.07 -40.50
N GLY A 286 42.98 -21.72 -40.48
CA GLY A 286 44.11 -21.38 -39.57
C GLY A 286 43.80 -21.61 -38.09
N LEU A 287 42.87 -22.52 -37.77
CA LEU A 287 42.44 -22.81 -36.41
C LEU A 287 43.55 -23.52 -35.63
N THR A 288 43.99 -22.89 -34.55
CA THR A 288 44.94 -23.45 -33.58
C THR A 288 44.25 -24.17 -32.44
N ILE A 289 45.01 -24.97 -31.67
CA ILE A 289 44.49 -25.63 -30.43
C ILE A 289 44.05 -24.58 -29.42
N GLY A 290 44.80 -23.49 -29.28
CA GLY A 290 44.45 -22.41 -28.39
C GLY A 290 43.18 -21.65 -28.83
N CYS A 291 43.04 -21.44 -30.15
CA CYS A 291 41.78 -20.91 -30.70
C CYS A 291 40.58 -21.78 -30.33
N LEU A 292 40.71 -23.11 -30.48
CA LEU A 292 39.65 -24.06 -30.16
C LEU A 292 39.32 -24.01 -28.66
N MET A 293 40.32 -24.03 -27.78
CA MET A 293 40.14 -23.99 -26.32
C MET A 293 39.45 -22.68 -25.89
N ALA A 294 39.88 -21.52 -26.40
CA ALA A 294 39.25 -20.25 -26.13
C ALA A 294 37.77 -20.23 -26.61
N PHE A 295 37.53 -20.78 -27.81
CA PHE A 295 36.20 -20.84 -28.39
C PHE A 295 35.24 -21.72 -27.59
N LEU A 296 35.71 -22.86 -27.08
CA LEU A 296 34.93 -23.74 -26.20
C LEU A 296 34.55 -23.03 -24.88
N GLN A 297 35.45 -22.26 -24.31
CA GLN A 297 35.19 -21.50 -23.11
C GLN A 297 34.25 -20.31 -23.38
N LEU A 298 34.41 -19.63 -24.52
CA LEU A 298 33.46 -18.57 -24.98
C LEU A 298 32.05 -19.15 -25.17
N ASN A 299 31.92 -20.36 -25.72
CA ASN A 299 30.63 -21.04 -25.88
C ASN A 299 29.94 -21.26 -24.51
N ARG A 300 30.65 -21.65 -23.49
CA ARG A 300 30.12 -21.76 -22.11
C ARG A 300 29.72 -20.39 -21.56
N SER A 301 30.54 -19.36 -21.75
CA SER A 301 30.28 -18.00 -21.31
C SER A 301 29.09 -17.35 -22.02
N PHE A 302 28.67 -17.89 -23.14
CA PHE A 302 27.50 -17.41 -23.90
C PHE A 302 26.15 -17.93 -23.36
N THR A 303 26.13 -19.17 -22.89
CA THR A 303 24.89 -19.84 -22.46
C THR A 303 24.33 -19.27 -21.14
N GLY A 304 25.21 -18.93 -20.19
CA GLY A 304 24.83 -18.42 -18.88
C GLY A 304 23.98 -17.13 -18.93
N PRO A 305 24.46 -16.06 -19.59
CA PRO A 305 23.72 -14.80 -19.70
C PRO A 305 22.35 -14.93 -20.35
N ILE A 306 22.17 -15.83 -21.33
CA ILE A 306 20.86 -16.06 -21.97
C ILE A 306 19.84 -16.61 -20.97
N ALA A 307 20.24 -17.57 -20.13
CA ALA A 307 19.40 -18.11 -19.08
C ALA A 307 19.03 -17.04 -18.05
N GLN A 308 19.99 -16.21 -17.64
CA GLN A 308 19.78 -15.09 -16.72
C GLN A 308 18.77 -14.04 -17.26
N VAL A 309 18.90 -13.65 -18.54
CA VAL A 309 17.94 -12.71 -19.17
C VAL A 309 16.52 -13.25 -19.06
N SER A 310 16.32 -14.55 -19.34
CA SER A 310 14.98 -15.16 -19.27
C SER A 310 14.41 -15.11 -17.84
N GLN A 311 15.23 -15.29 -16.82
CA GLN A 311 14.82 -15.20 -15.42
C GLN A 311 14.47 -13.77 -15.02
N GLN A 312 15.27 -12.79 -15.44
CA GLN A 312 15.07 -11.38 -15.11
C GLN A 312 13.81 -10.79 -15.76
N LEU A 313 13.37 -11.30 -16.91
CA LEU A 313 12.14 -10.83 -17.55
C LEU A 313 10.91 -10.94 -16.64
N ASN A 314 10.80 -12.00 -15.85
CA ASN A 314 9.68 -12.15 -14.91
C ASN A 314 9.69 -11.08 -13.82
N PHE A 315 10.86 -10.78 -13.25
CA PHE A 315 10.99 -9.71 -12.24
C PHE A 315 10.67 -8.33 -12.82
N VAL A 316 11.08 -8.06 -14.05
CA VAL A 316 10.72 -6.83 -14.75
C VAL A 316 9.22 -6.72 -14.97
N LEU A 317 8.54 -7.80 -15.35
CA LEU A 317 7.08 -7.81 -15.51
C LEU A 317 6.35 -7.58 -14.17
N MET A 318 6.84 -8.16 -13.07
CA MET A 318 6.32 -7.91 -11.73
C MET A 318 6.53 -6.45 -11.32
N ALA A 319 7.71 -5.90 -11.58
CA ALA A 319 8.02 -4.50 -11.29
C ALA A 319 7.19 -3.52 -12.14
N LEU A 320 6.86 -3.86 -13.39
CA LEU A 320 5.92 -3.10 -14.22
C LEU A 320 4.54 -3.04 -13.56
N ALA A 321 3.99 -4.19 -13.17
CA ALA A 321 2.66 -4.25 -12.57
C ALA A 321 2.61 -3.57 -11.19
N GLY A 322 3.64 -3.75 -10.36
CA GLY A 322 3.78 -3.08 -9.07
C GLY A 322 4.00 -1.58 -9.21
N GLY A 323 4.84 -1.18 -10.18
CA GLY A 323 5.09 0.22 -10.50
C GLY A 323 3.83 0.97 -10.94
N ASP A 324 2.97 0.35 -11.75
CA ASP A 324 1.68 0.94 -12.14
C ASP A 324 0.85 1.28 -10.89
N ARG A 325 0.73 0.35 -9.93
CA ARG A 325 -0.05 0.58 -8.69
C ARG A 325 0.58 1.63 -7.78
N VAL A 326 1.91 1.59 -7.63
CA VAL A 326 2.66 2.59 -6.84
C VAL A 326 2.45 3.99 -7.41
N PHE A 327 2.56 4.17 -8.72
CA PHE A 327 2.38 5.46 -9.36
C PHE A 327 0.91 5.88 -9.46
N ASP A 328 -0.03 4.94 -9.63
CA ASP A 328 -1.47 5.24 -9.57
C ASP A 328 -1.83 5.84 -8.20
N LEU A 329 -1.29 5.29 -7.08
CA LEU A 329 -1.51 5.85 -5.74
C LEU A 329 -0.84 7.23 -5.57
N LEU A 330 0.36 7.43 -6.13
CA LEU A 330 1.03 8.74 -6.08
C LEU A 330 0.32 9.82 -6.90
N ASP A 331 -0.39 9.42 -7.94
CA ASP A 331 -1.13 10.31 -8.85
C ASP A 331 -2.60 10.50 -8.43
N GLU A 332 -3.08 9.73 -7.43
CA GLU A 332 -4.45 9.89 -6.93
C GLU A 332 -4.67 11.32 -6.43
N GLU A 333 -5.86 11.86 -6.68
CA GLU A 333 -6.19 13.25 -6.33
C GLU A 333 -6.22 13.45 -4.81
N GLU A 334 -5.51 14.49 -4.34
CA GLU A 334 -5.56 14.90 -2.93
C GLU A 334 -6.95 15.42 -2.57
N GLU A 335 -7.29 15.37 -1.29
CA GLU A 335 -8.52 15.98 -0.79
C GLU A 335 -8.52 17.48 -1.10
N VAL A 336 -9.47 17.91 -1.92
CA VAL A 336 -9.58 19.32 -2.34
C VAL A 336 -10.15 20.15 -1.18
N ASP A 337 -9.43 21.20 -0.79
CA ASP A 337 -9.91 22.21 0.14
C ASP A 337 -9.78 23.60 -0.50
N GLN A 338 -10.93 24.26 -0.69
CA GLN A 338 -11.02 25.64 -1.21
C GLN A 338 -11.49 26.63 -0.14
N GLY A 339 -11.62 26.16 1.11
CA GLY A 339 -12.02 26.97 2.25
C GLY A 339 -11.01 28.09 2.53
N LYS A 340 -11.52 29.25 2.93
CA LYS A 340 -10.72 30.42 3.31
C LYS A 340 -11.10 30.94 4.69
N VAL A 341 -12.18 30.42 5.27
CA VAL A 341 -12.62 30.76 6.62
C VAL A 341 -11.89 29.85 7.58
N THR A 342 -11.18 30.42 8.53
CA THR A 342 -10.38 29.69 9.51
C THR A 342 -10.94 29.83 10.92
N LEU A 343 -10.67 28.85 11.78
CA LEU A 343 -11.05 28.86 13.19
C LEU A 343 -9.93 29.47 14.01
N VAL A 344 -10.27 30.52 14.80
CA VAL A 344 -9.30 31.23 15.65
C VAL A 344 -9.83 31.36 17.08
N ASN A 345 -8.91 31.52 18.05
CA ASN A 345 -9.27 31.96 19.39
C ASN A 345 -9.50 33.47 19.39
N TYR A 346 -10.44 33.94 20.24
CA TYR A 346 -10.65 35.35 20.41
C TYR A 346 -10.77 35.73 21.88
N GLU A 347 -10.51 36.98 22.18
CA GLU A 347 -10.81 37.63 23.45
C GLU A 347 -11.70 38.88 23.20
N LEU A 348 -12.36 39.35 24.25
CA LEU A 348 -13.15 40.58 24.19
C LEU A 348 -12.30 41.73 24.73
N VAL A 349 -11.98 42.68 23.83
CA VAL A 349 -11.30 43.92 24.18
C VAL A 349 -12.30 45.06 23.90
N ASP A 350 -12.66 45.81 24.90
CA ASP A 350 -13.65 46.89 24.83
C ASP A 350 -15.00 46.47 24.23
N GLY A 351 -15.37 45.20 24.37
CA GLY A 351 -16.63 44.62 23.87
C GLY A 351 -16.55 44.11 22.42
N GLU A 352 -15.42 44.29 21.73
CA GLU A 352 -15.17 43.76 20.38
C GLU A 352 -14.38 42.46 20.44
N MET A 353 -14.65 41.56 19.50
CA MET A 353 -13.88 40.31 19.35
C MET A 353 -12.55 40.59 18.66
N VAL A 354 -11.45 40.28 19.33
CA VAL A 354 -10.09 40.39 18.81
C VAL A 354 -9.45 39.03 18.77
N GLU A 355 -8.84 38.67 17.64
CA GLU A 355 -8.09 37.42 17.49
C GLU A 355 -6.89 37.39 18.46
N THR A 356 -6.67 36.23 19.07
CA THR A 356 -5.54 36.01 20.00
C THR A 356 -4.92 34.64 19.78
N ASP A 357 -3.59 34.55 19.95
CA ASP A 357 -2.86 33.29 19.95
C ASP A 357 -2.98 32.52 21.28
N GLN A 358 -3.56 33.16 22.32
CA GLN A 358 -3.77 32.52 23.59
C GLN A 358 -4.97 31.56 23.56
N LYS A 359 -4.85 30.43 24.26
CA LYS A 359 -5.95 29.47 24.42
C LYS A 359 -7.02 30.03 25.35
N THR A 360 -8.03 30.67 24.76
CA THR A 360 -9.15 31.28 25.51
C THR A 360 -10.34 30.35 25.67
N ASN A 361 -10.36 29.18 24.98
CA ASN A 361 -11.55 28.33 24.83
C ASN A 361 -12.77 29.08 24.28
N LYS A 362 -12.56 30.24 23.65
CA LYS A 362 -13.56 31.02 22.94
C LYS A 362 -13.15 31.08 21.47
N TRP A 363 -14.01 30.59 20.60
CA TRP A 363 -13.69 30.36 19.21
C TRP A 363 -14.55 31.22 18.30
N ALA A 364 -13.96 31.73 17.23
CA ALA A 364 -14.61 32.51 16.19
C ALA A 364 -14.14 32.07 14.79
N TRP A 365 -15.03 32.22 13.83
CA TRP A 365 -14.72 32.07 12.42
C TRP A 365 -14.13 33.39 11.89
N LYS A 366 -12.89 33.32 11.41
CA LYS A 366 -12.22 34.43 10.72
C LYS A 366 -12.59 34.38 9.25
N HIS A 367 -13.56 35.22 8.87
CA HIS A 367 -14.11 35.28 7.52
C HIS A 367 -13.43 36.40 6.73
N PRO A 368 -12.64 36.08 5.65
CA PRO A 368 -11.98 37.11 4.85
C PRO A 368 -13.00 37.91 4.05
N ARG A 369 -12.82 39.25 3.97
CA ARG A 369 -13.64 40.15 3.16
C ARG A 369 -12.94 40.51 1.86
N PRO A 370 -13.67 40.92 0.81
CA PRO A 370 -13.09 41.30 -0.48
C PRO A 370 -12.10 42.46 -0.44
N ASN A 371 -12.19 43.32 0.57
CA ASN A 371 -11.28 44.46 0.78
C ASN A 371 -9.94 44.11 1.43
N GLY A 372 -9.69 42.83 1.68
CA GLY A 372 -8.45 42.34 2.35
C GLY A 372 -8.52 42.37 3.88
N ASP A 373 -9.64 42.81 4.46
CA ASP A 373 -9.94 42.77 5.88
C ASP A 373 -10.63 41.42 6.26
N TYR A 374 -10.92 41.19 7.53
CA TYR A 374 -11.67 40.03 7.99
C TYR A 374 -12.78 40.38 8.98
N GLN A 375 -13.75 39.50 9.06
CA GLN A 375 -14.80 39.58 10.06
C GLN A 375 -14.68 38.35 10.99
N LEU A 376 -14.72 38.59 12.30
CA LEU A 376 -14.88 37.52 13.28
C LEU A 376 -16.36 37.23 13.49
N VAL A 377 -16.78 36.00 13.26
CA VAL A 377 -18.13 35.51 13.53
C VAL A 377 -18.00 34.55 14.70
N LYS A 378 -18.69 34.86 15.80
CA LYS A 378 -18.65 34.03 17.01
C LYS A 378 -19.12 32.62 16.67
N MET A 379 -18.31 31.63 17.03
CA MET A 379 -18.71 30.26 16.89
C MET A 379 -19.74 29.88 17.96
N VAL A 380 -20.85 29.34 17.50
CA VAL A 380 -22.04 29.07 18.34
C VAL A 380 -22.45 27.60 18.23
N GLY A 381 -22.21 26.98 17.08
CA GLY A 381 -22.55 25.59 16.82
C GLY A 381 -23.91 25.37 16.17
N ASN A 382 -24.37 26.35 15.37
CA ASN A 382 -25.62 26.23 14.61
C ASN A 382 -25.33 25.56 13.26
N VAL A 383 -25.99 24.44 12.96
CA VAL A 383 -25.80 23.69 11.69
C VAL A 383 -27.15 23.61 10.97
N VAL A 384 -27.18 24.01 9.70
CA VAL A 384 -28.36 23.98 8.87
C VAL A 384 -28.08 23.28 7.54
N PHE A 385 -28.99 22.39 7.15
CA PHE A 385 -29.05 21.78 5.81
C PHE A 385 -30.26 22.37 5.09
N ASP A 386 -30.08 22.84 3.88
CA ASP A 386 -31.11 23.43 3.03
C ASP A 386 -31.14 22.68 1.70
N ASP A 387 -32.21 21.91 1.47
CA ASP A 387 -32.50 21.11 0.29
C ASP A 387 -31.32 20.26 -0.20
N VAL A 388 -30.71 19.52 0.72
CA VAL A 388 -29.46 18.77 0.44
C VAL A 388 -29.76 17.43 -0.20
N ASP A 389 -29.18 17.23 -1.39
CA ASP A 389 -29.10 15.94 -2.07
C ASP A 389 -27.68 15.39 -2.04
N PHE A 390 -27.57 14.07 -1.87
CA PHE A 390 -26.25 13.43 -1.81
C PHE A 390 -26.22 12.00 -2.38
N SER A 391 -25.11 11.70 -3.07
CA SER A 391 -24.74 10.38 -3.58
C SER A 391 -23.24 10.13 -3.43
N TYR A 392 -22.82 8.93 -3.00
CA TYR A 392 -21.41 8.55 -2.89
C TYR A 392 -20.73 8.31 -4.25
N ASP A 393 -21.48 7.78 -5.21
CA ASP A 393 -20.96 7.37 -6.54
C ASP A 393 -21.51 8.21 -7.71
N GLY A 394 -22.36 9.18 -7.43
CA GLY A 394 -23.04 10.01 -8.43
C GLY A 394 -24.15 9.27 -9.20
N LYS A 395 -24.46 8.01 -8.86
CA LYS A 395 -25.47 7.19 -9.54
C LYS A 395 -26.65 6.88 -8.66
N LYS A 396 -26.39 6.39 -7.44
CA LYS A 396 -27.43 6.07 -6.46
C LYS A 396 -27.52 7.21 -5.46
N GLN A 397 -28.63 7.95 -5.51
CA GLN A 397 -28.92 8.99 -4.53
C GLN A 397 -29.23 8.34 -3.17
N ILE A 398 -28.60 8.86 -2.12
CA ILE A 398 -28.71 8.35 -0.74
C ILE A 398 -29.52 9.32 0.12
N LEU A 399 -29.36 10.64 -0.07
CA LEU A 399 -30.15 11.67 0.60
C LEU A 399 -30.93 12.47 -0.43
N HIS A 400 -32.18 12.81 -0.10
CA HIS A 400 -33.13 13.45 -0.99
C HIS A 400 -33.77 14.67 -0.32
N GLY A 401 -33.37 15.91 -0.71
CA GLY A 401 -33.95 17.14 -0.26
C GLY A 401 -33.95 17.26 1.27
N ILE A 402 -32.82 17.02 1.92
CA ILE A 402 -32.72 17.08 3.37
C ILE A 402 -32.78 18.53 3.86
N ASN A 403 -33.77 18.80 4.71
CA ASN A 403 -33.92 20.03 5.44
C ASN A 403 -33.80 19.76 6.93
N LEU A 404 -32.74 20.30 7.55
CA LEU A 404 -32.41 20.09 8.94
C LEU A 404 -31.85 21.39 9.55
N TYR A 405 -32.19 21.66 10.77
CA TYR A 405 -31.55 22.71 11.56
C TYR A 405 -31.33 22.23 12.99
N ALA A 406 -30.18 22.59 13.58
CA ALA A 406 -29.86 22.38 14.98
C ALA A 406 -29.37 23.70 15.56
N ASP A 407 -30.08 24.21 16.55
CA ASP A 407 -29.70 25.41 17.27
C ASP A 407 -28.66 25.11 18.35
N LYS A 408 -27.97 26.14 18.79
CA LYS A 408 -26.96 26.06 19.83
C LYS A 408 -27.47 25.29 21.06
N GLY A 409 -26.71 24.27 21.45
CA GLY A 409 -26.96 23.47 22.64
C GLY A 409 -28.07 22.45 22.51
N GLN A 410 -28.67 22.29 21.32
CA GLN A 410 -29.70 21.30 21.07
C GLN A 410 -29.08 19.91 20.86
N LYS A 411 -29.73 18.89 21.39
CA LYS A 411 -29.47 17.49 21.15
C LYS A 411 -30.44 16.99 20.07
N VAL A 412 -29.90 16.71 18.89
CA VAL A 412 -30.64 16.21 17.71
C VAL A 412 -30.37 14.70 17.55
N ALA A 413 -31.40 13.87 17.67
CA ALA A 413 -31.32 12.43 17.47
C ALA A 413 -31.82 12.03 16.09
N PHE A 414 -31.02 11.23 15.36
CA PHE A 414 -31.43 10.58 14.13
C PHE A 414 -31.89 9.16 14.43
N VAL A 415 -33.10 8.82 13.99
CA VAL A 415 -33.75 7.53 14.20
C VAL A 415 -34.25 6.98 12.86
N GLY A 416 -34.19 5.69 12.63
CA GLY A 416 -34.63 5.04 11.40
C GLY A 416 -33.89 3.76 11.12
N ALA A 417 -34.35 2.96 10.17
CA ALA A 417 -33.76 1.68 9.81
C ALA A 417 -32.31 1.81 9.30
N THR A 418 -31.57 0.70 9.33
CA THR A 418 -30.23 0.61 8.73
C THR A 418 -30.31 0.98 7.24
N GLY A 419 -29.40 1.83 6.77
CA GLY A 419 -29.42 2.34 5.40
C GLY A 419 -30.34 3.54 5.16
N ALA A 420 -31.05 4.07 6.16
CA ALA A 420 -31.91 5.25 6.02
C ALA A 420 -31.13 6.56 5.74
N GLY A 421 -29.79 6.58 5.86
CA GLY A 421 -28.95 7.74 5.58
C GLY A 421 -28.42 8.48 6.81
N LYS A 422 -28.62 7.95 8.03
CA LYS A 422 -28.19 8.58 9.30
C LYS A 422 -26.68 8.90 9.33
N THR A 423 -25.83 7.91 9.08
CA THR A 423 -24.36 8.08 9.03
C THR A 423 -23.91 8.97 7.88
N THR A 424 -24.69 9.03 6.79
CA THR A 424 -24.40 9.93 5.68
C THR A 424 -24.53 11.40 6.10
N ILE A 425 -25.52 11.77 6.89
CA ILE A 425 -25.66 13.14 7.42
C ILE A 425 -24.43 13.52 8.26
N THR A 426 -23.99 12.64 9.15
CA THR A 426 -22.82 12.91 10.00
C THR A 426 -21.52 13.03 9.17
N ASN A 427 -21.36 12.22 8.12
CA ASN A 427 -20.24 12.32 7.18
C ASN A 427 -20.24 13.67 6.43
N LEU A 428 -21.42 14.22 6.11
CA LEU A 428 -21.54 15.51 5.44
C LEU A 428 -21.26 16.69 6.39
N ILE A 429 -21.66 16.62 7.67
CA ILE A 429 -21.31 17.63 8.69
C ILE A 429 -19.78 17.72 8.83
N ASN A 430 -19.07 16.57 8.81
CA ASN A 430 -17.60 16.51 8.85
C ASN A 430 -16.93 16.88 7.53
N ARG A 431 -17.73 17.10 6.49
CA ARG A 431 -17.24 17.35 5.13
C ARG A 431 -16.20 16.31 4.68
N PHE A 432 -16.45 15.01 5.01
CA PHE A 432 -15.71 13.89 4.42
C PHE A 432 -16.08 13.70 2.94
N TYR A 433 -17.28 14.19 2.58
CA TYR A 433 -17.81 14.23 1.23
C TYR A 433 -18.45 15.59 0.96
N ASP A 434 -18.33 16.08 -0.26
CA ASP A 434 -19.03 17.29 -0.70
C ASP A 434 -20.38 16.94 -1.33
N ILE A 435 -21.41 17.78 -1.07
CA ILE A 435 -22.78 17.60 -1.57
C ILE A 435 -22.91 17.95 -3.05
N GLN A 436 -23.86 17.31 -3.75
CA GLN A 436 -24.15 17.58 -5.16
C GLN A 436 -25.10 18.79 -5.34
N SER A 437 -26.13 18.93 -4.49
CA SER A 437 -27.06 20.06 -4.52
C SER A 437 -27.45 20.50 -3.11
N GLY A 438 -28.04 21.66 -2.99
CA GLY A 438 -28.40 22.29 -1.70
C GLY A 438 -27.23 23.02 -1.05
N MET A 439 -27.38 23.33 0.23
CA MET A 439 -26.37 24.03 1.02
C MET A 439 -26.35 23.52 2.45
N ILE A 440 -25.11 23.40 3.00
CA ILE A 440 -24.92 23.15 4.44
C ILE A 440 -24.20 24.35 5.02
N THR A 441 -24.77 24.95 6.06
CA THR A 441 -24.14 26.08 6.74
C THR A 441 -23.80 25.74 8.19
N TYR A 442 -22.69 26.32 8.66
CA TYR A 442 -22.26 26.28 10.04
C TYR A 442 -22.10 27.72 10.54
N ASP A 443 -22.92 28.09 11.56
CA ASP A 443 -23.04 29.46 12.06
C ASP A 443 -23.38 30.48 10.94
N GLY A 444 -24.19 30.06 9.94
CA GLY A 444 -24.58 30.86 8.78
C GLY A 444 -23.50 30.94 7.68
N ILE A 445 -22.38 30.27 7.81
CA ILE A 445 -21.32 30.21 6.80
C ILE A 445 -21.43 28.89 6.05
N ASP A 446 -21.45 28.91 4.71
CA ASP A 446 -21.40 27.68 3.90
C ASP A 446 -20.14 26.89 4.25
N ILE A 447 -20.29 25.61 4.63
CA ILE A 447 -19.16 24.75 5.01
C ILE A 447 -18.13 24.60 3.91
N LYS A 448 -18.49 24.83 2.63
CA LYS A 448 -17.53 24.83 1.51
C LYS A 448 -16.54 25.98 1.58
N LEU A 449 -16.90 27.09 2.24
CA LEU A 449 -16.04 28.24 2.44
C LEU A 449 -15.13 28.11 3.67
N ILE A 450 -15.43 27.17 4.57
CA ILE A 450 -14.63 26.89 5.77
C ILE A 450 -13.51 25.92 5.40
N GLU A 451 -12.28 26.21 5.82
CA GLU A 451 -11.15 25.31 5.70
C GLU A 451 -11.45 23.98 6.42
N LYS A 452 -11.22 22.84 5.77
CA LYS A 452 -11.59 21.52 6.29
C LYS A 452 -10.94 21.21 7.65
N ASP A 453 -9.69 21.58 7.85
CA ASP A 453 -8.99 21.39 9.12
C ASP A 453 -9.61 22.24 10.23
N SER A 454 -10.02 23.47 9.91
CA SER A 454 -10.71 24.38 10.82
C SER A 454 -12.12 23.87 11.16
N LEU A 455 -12.86 23.37 10.16
CA LEU A 455 -14.15 22.73 10.36
C LEU A 455 -14.04 21.51 11.27
N ARG A 456 -13.13 20.58 10.97
CA ARG A 456 -12.96 19.33 11.72
C ARG A 456 -12.47 19.56 13.15
N ARG A 457 -11.62 20.58 13.38
CA ARG A 457 -11.22 20.99 14.75
C ARG A 457 -12.40 21.54 15.57
N SER A 458 -13.43 22.06 14.93
CA SER A 458 -14.64 22.54 15.58
C SER A 458 -15.63 21.44 15.96
N LEU A 459 -15.40 20.21 15.51
CA LEU A 459 -16.28 19.06 15.68
C LEU A 459 -15.60 18.00 16.57
N GLY A 460 -16.30 17.52 17.58
CA GLY A 460 -15.89 16.35 18.37
C GLY A 460 -16.64 15.12 17.88
N ILE A 461 -15.92 14.01 17.64
CA ILE A 461 -16.51 12.81 17.04
C ILE A 461 -16.29 11.62 17.95
N VAL A 462 -17.35 10.85 18.19
CA VAL A 462 -17.29 9.50 18.76
C VAL A 462 -17.94 8.55 17.76
N LEU A 463 -17.12 7.72 17.12
CA LEU A 463 -17.56 6.76 16.11
C LEU A 463 -18.02 5.45 16.76
N GLN A 464 -18.89 4.73 16.04
CA GLN A 464 -19.36 3.39 16.41
C GLN A 464 -18.17 2.41 16.57
N ASP A 465 -17.31 2.34 15.54
CA ASP A 465 -16.09 1.54 15.57
C ASP A 465 -14.94 2.38 16.13
N THR A 466 -14.61 2.15 17.38
CA THR A 466 -13.53 2.86 18.07
C THR A 466 -12.20 2.25 17.72
N HIS A 467 -11.35 2.98 17.00
CA HIS A 467 -9.96 2.58 16.74
C HIS A 467 -9.01 3.18 17.76
N LEU A 468 -8.15 2.32 18.34
CA LEU A 468 -7.09 2.69 19.25
C LEU A 468 -5.72 2.45 18.59
N PHE A 469 -4.86 3.45 18.68
CA PHE A 469 -3.51 3.37 18.11
C PHE A 469 -2.55 2.67 19.09
N THR A 470 -1.53 2.03 18.56
CA THR A 470 -0.43 1.51 19.37
C THR A 470 0.24 2.66 20.12
N GLY A 471 0.25 2.56 21.44
CA GLY A 471 0.74 3.60 22.35
C GLY A 471 0.04 3.51 23.71
N THR A 472 0.34 4.41 24.63
CA THR A 472 -0.27 4.42 25.96
C THR A 472 -1.74 4.85 25.92
N ILE A 473 -2.51 4.55 26.96
CA ILE A 473 -3.88 5.07 27.13
C ILE A 473 -3.86 6.60 27.12
N ALA A 474 -2.87 7.22 27.79
CA ALA A 474 -2.72 8.67 27.79
C ALA A 474 -2.49 9.24 26.38
N GLU A 475 -1.61 8.64 25.58
CA GLU A 475 -1.38 9.05 24.19
C GLU A 475 -2.63 8.87 23.32
N ASN A 476 -3.37 7.79 23.54
CA ASN A 476 -4.64 7.55 22.86
C ASN A 476 -5.70 8.61 23.20
N ILE A 477 -5.76 9.10 24.42
CA ILE A 477 -6.64 10.23 24.80
C ILE A 477 -6.11 11.54 24.18
N ALA A 478 -4.78 11.77 24.25
CA ALA A 478 -4.11 12.95 23.71
C ALA A 478 -4.29 13.11 22.19
N TYR A 479 -4.69 12.04 21.48
CA TYR A 479 -5.03 12.11 20.05
C TYR A 479 -6.15 13.13 19.75
N GLY A 480 -7.03 13.43 20.71
CA GLY A 480 -8.03 14.48 20.58
C GLY A 480 -7.43 15.89 20.52
N ARG A 481 -6.26 16.12 21.14
CA ARG A 481 -5.50 17.38 21.09
C ARG A 481 -4.04 17.10 21.47
N ALA A 482 -3.16 17.15 20.46
CA ALA A 482 -1.75 16.73 20.60
C ALA A 482 -0.92 17.58 21.59
N ASP A 483 -1.29 18.84 21.84
CA ASP A 483 -0.61 19.77 22.73
C ASP A 483 -1.23 19.85 24.13
N ALA A 484 -2.07 18.87 24.49
CA ALA A 484 -2.73 18.82 25.79
C ALA A 484 -1.74 18.51 26.93
N THR A 485 -1.93 19.18 28.07
CA THR A 485 -1.15 18.87 29.28
C THR A 485 -1.64 17.57 29.91
N ARG A 486 -0.82 17.00 30.80
CA ARG A 486 -1.17 15.80 31.53
C ARG A 486 -2.45 15.97 32.37
N GLU A 487 -2.63 17.15 32.97
CA GLU A 487 -3.79 17.50 33.76
C GLU A 487 -5.06 17.53 32.92
N GLU A 488 -4.99 18.11 31.70
CA GLU A 488 -6.11 18.16 30.76
C GLU A 488 -6.50 16.74 30.28
N ILE A 489 -5.51 15.87 30.03
CA ILE A 489 -5.75 14.46 29.65
C ILE A 489 -6.50 13.73 30.78
N LEU A 490 -6.04 13.89 32.03
CA LEU A 490 -6.68 13.27 33.20
C LEU A 490 -8.09 13.81 33.44
N GLU A 491 -8.32 15.10 33.22
CA GLU A 491 -9.66 15.69 33.37
C GLU A 491 -10.62 15.15 32.28
N ALA A 492 -10.18 15.08 31.03
CA ALA A 492 -10.96 14.46 29.95
C ALA A 492 -11.28 12.98 30.26
N ALA A 493 -10.31 12.26 30.82
CA ALA A 493 -10.49 10.88 31.24
C ALA A 493 -11.53 10.73 32.37
N ARG A 494 -11.59 11.67 33.33
CA ARG A 494 -12.62 11.69 34.39
C ARG A 494 -14.01 11.97 33.82
N ILE A 495 -14.14 12.93 32.89
CA ILE A 495 -15.41 13.22 32.21
C ILE A 495 -15.95 11.94 31.57
N ALA A 496 -15.09 11.18 30.91
CA ALA A 496 -15.43 9.96 30.19
C ALA A 496 -15.49 8.69 31.08
N ASN A 497 -15.31 8.76 32.40
CA ASN A 497 -15.23 7.59 33.31
C ASN A 497 -14.08 6.59 33.01
N VAL A 498 -13.01 6.99 32.30
CA VAL A 498 -11.84 6.13 32.00
C VAL A 498 -11.14 5.67 33.29
N ASP A 499 -11.09 6.52 34.31
CA ASP A 499 -10.55 6.19 35.64
C ASP A 499 -11.12 4.91 36.23
N SER A 500 -12.36 4.56 35.90
CA SER A 500 -13.08 3.41 36.48
C SER A 500 -12.37 2.07 36.23
N PHE A 501 -11.68 1.93 35.10
CA PHE A 501 -10.96 0.71 34.77
C PHE A 501 -9.43 0.89 34.77
N VAL A 502 -8.92 2.08 34.43
CA VAL A 502 -7.48 2.35 34.36
C VAL A 502 -6.81 2.15 35.72
N LYS A 503 -7.49 2.44 36.84
CA LYS A 503 -7.00 2.21 38.19
C LYS A 503 -6.69 0.74 38.52
N HIS A 504 -7.23 -0.19 37.74
CA HIS A 504 -7.02 -1.63 37.89
C HIS A 504 -5.93 -2.20 36.96
N LEU A 505 -5.32 -1.35 36.15
CA LEU A 505 -4.21 -1.71 35.27
C LEU A 505 -2.88 -1.42 35.99
N ASP A 506 -1.91 -2.32 35.88
CA ASP A 506 -0.63 -2.23 36.58
C ASP A 506 0.14 -0.93 36.30
N GLN A 507 0.04 -0.41 35.06
CA GLN A 507 0.71 0.83 34.63
C GLN A 507 -0.25 2.02 34.53
N GLY A 508 -1.52 1.86 34.89
CA GLY A 508 -2.51 2.93 34.83
C GLY A 508 -2.62 3.54 33.42
N TYR A 509 -2.52 4.85 33.31
CA TYR A 509 -2.57 5.58 32.04
C TYR A 509 -1.36 5.34 31.13
N GLU A 510 -0.25 4.82 31.65
CA GLU A 510 0.95 4.46 30.88
C GLU A 510 0.86 3.02 30.31
N THR A 511 -0.25 2.31 30.52
CA THR A 511 -0.49 1.00 29.91
C THR A 511 -0.47 1.12 28.40
N VAL A 512 0.45 0.37 27.77
CA VAL A 512 0.62 0.36 26.31
C VAL A 512 -0.45 -0.53 25.67
N LEU A 513 -1.18 0.02 24.74
CA LEU A 513 -2.16 -0.67 23.91
C LEU A 513 -1.52 -1.10 22.59
N THR A 514 -1.85 -2.30 22.14
CA THR A 514 -1.46 -2.86 20.82
C THR A 514 -2.71 -3.43 20.15
N ASP A 515 -2.63 -3.75 18.88
CA ASP A 515 -3.65 -4.47 18.14
C ASP A 515 -5.08 -3.92 18.36
N ASP A 516 -5.25 -2.61 18.12
CA ASP A 516 -6.53 -1.91 18.32
C ASP A 516 -7.09 -1.99 19.76
N GLY A 517 -6.19 -2.03 20.75
CA GLY A 517 -6.56 -2.16 22.16
C GLY A 517 -6.98 -3.58 22.55
N ALA A 518 -6.33 -4.61 21.96
CA ALA A 518 -6.49 -5.99 22.38
C ALA A 518 -6.32 -6.12 23.91
N GLY A 519 -7.28 -6.76 24.55
CA GLY A 519 -7.35 -6.86 26.02
C GLY A 519 -8.30 -5.87 26.69
N LEU A 520 -8.76 -4.82 26.00
CA LEU A 520 -9.84 -3.95 26.48
C LEU A 520 -11.21 -4.43 25.97
N SER A 521 -12.23 -4.29 26.81
CA SER A 521 -13.62 -4.51 26.36
C SER A 521 -14.07 -3.40 25.39
N ASN A 522 -15.09 -3.67 24.59
CA ASN A 522 -15.67 -2.66 23.68
C ASN A 522 -16.07 -1.39 24.41
N GLY A 523 -16.66 -1.51 25.60
CA GLY A 523 -17.03 -0.35 26.41
C GLY A 523 -15.82 0.44 26.91
N GLN A 524 -14.73 -0.22 27.32
CA GLN A 524 -13.49 0.46 27.73
C GLN A 524 -12.86 1.22 26.56
N ARG A 525 -12.86 0.64 25.35
CA ARG A 525 -12.42 1.34 24.14
C ARG A 525 -13.28 2.57 23.86
N GLN A 526 -14.59 2.45 24.02
CA GLN A 526 -15.52 3.55 23.82
C GLN A 526 -15.32 4.68 24.85
N LEU A 527 -15.04 4.36 26.14
CA LEU A 527 -14.69 5.37 27.15
C LEU A 527 -13.45 6.18 26.72
N ILE A 528 -12.44 5.54 26.13
CA ILE A 528 -11.25 6.25 25.61
C ILE A 528 -11.64 7.17 24.43
N ALA A 529 -12.52 6.73 23.52
CA ALA A 529 -13.01 7.58 22.43
C ALA A 529 -13.80 8.79 22.95
N ILE A 530 -14.63 8.61 23.98
CA ILE A 530 -15.33 9.71 24.66
C ILE A 530 -14.31 10.68 25.29
N ALA A 531 -13.25 10.17 25.91
CA ALA A 531 -12.19 11.01 26.46
C ALA A 531 -11.44 11.83 25.39
N ARG A 532 -11.19 11.25 24.21
CA ARG A 532 -10.66 11.99 23.02
C ARG A 532 -11.56 13.17 22.66
N ALA A 533 -12.86 12.93 22.55
CA ALA A 533 -13.83 13.98 22.22
C ALA A 533 -13.96 15.03 23.33
N ALA A 534 -13.86 14.62 24.59
CA ALA A 534 -13.86 15.54 25.74
C ALA A 534 -12.62 16.45 25.72
N LEU A 535 -11.44 15.89 25.42
CA LEU A 535 -10.18 16.62 25.34
C LEU A 535 -10.16 17.61 24.15
N ALA A 536 -10.76 17.25 23.01
CA ALA A 536 -10.92 18.14 21.87
C ALA A 536 -11.76 19.39 22.22
N ASN A 537 -12.65 19.29 23.21
CA ASN A 537 -13.50 20.36 23.73
C ASN A 537 -14.28 21.12 22.65
N ALA A 538 -14.73 20.44 21.61
CA ALA A 538 -15.46 21.02 20.50
C ALA A 538 -16.89 21.40 20.90
N PRO A 539 -17.45 22.51 20.38
CA PRO A 539 -18.82 22.96 20.69
C PRO A 539 -19.91 22.17 19.98
N VAL A 540 -19.58 21.46 18.92
CA VAL A 540 -20.47 20.54 18.23
C VAL A 540 -19.95 19.12 18.36
N LEU A 541 -20.82 18.20 18.73
CA LEU A 541 -20.50 16.78 18.87
C LEU A 541 -21.29 15.95 17.87
N ILE A 542 -20.62 14.95 17.32
CA ILE A 542 -21.21 13.93 16.47
C ILE A 542 -20.96 12.58 17.15
N LEU A 543 -22.04 11.91 17.54
CA LEU A 543 -22.01 10.70 18.31
C LEU A 543 -22.72 9.58 17.53
N ASP A 544 -22.00 8.50 17.24
CA ASP A 544 -22.56 7.28 16.68
C ASP A 544 -22.65 6.23 17.77
N GLU A 545 -23.88 5.98 18.25
CA GLU A 545 -24.15 5.19 19.45
C GLU A 545 -24.46 3.73 19.10
N ALA A 546 -23.44 2.90 18.87
CA ALA A 546 -23.62 1.47 18.78
C ALA A 546 -23.01 0.74 19.98
N THR A 547 -23.85 0.27 20.88
CA THR A 547 -23.45 -0.36 22.15
C THR A 547 -23.92 -1.81 22.26
N SER A 548 -24.20 -2.47 21.14
CA SER A 548 -24.84 -3.80 21.06
C SER A 548 -24.06 -4.96 21.69
N SER A 549 -22.87 -4.75 22.26
CA SER A 549 -22.01 -5.81 22.82
C SER A 549 -21.33 -5.43 24.11
N ILE A 550 -21.93 -4.55 24.94
CA ILE A 550 -21.34 -4.05 26.17
C ILE A 550 -22.14 -4.59 27.38
N ASP A 551 -21.45 -5.01 28.45
CA ASP A 551 -22.10 -5.40 29.68
C ASP A 551 -22.83 -4.21 30.35
N SER A 552 -23.91 -4.47 31.07
CA SER A 552 -24.79 -3.45 31.63
C SER A 552 -24.11 -2.47 32.59
N ARG A 553 -23.00 -2.86 33.26
CA ARG A 553 -22.27 -1.98 34.17
C ARG A 553 -21.42 -0.98 33.36
N THR A 554 -20.67 -1.47 32.40
CA THR A 554 -19.84 -0.62 31.52
C THR A 554 -20.73 0.25 30.64
N GLU A 555 -21.87 -0.27 30.21
CA GLU A 555 -22.88 0.49 29.46
C GLU A 555 -23.36 1.73 30.23
N LYS A 556 -23.65 1.60 31.53
CA LYS A 556 -24.04 2.73 32.37
C LYS A 556 -22.91 3.78 32.47
N MET A 557 -21.66 3.33 32.59
CA MET A 557 -20.50 4.25 32.64
C MET A 557 -20.29 4.99 31.32
N VAL A 558 -20.48 4.31 30.18
CA VAL A 558 -20.43 4.92 28.86
C VAL A 558 -21.52 5.98 28.73
N GLN A 559 -22.77 5.66 29.13
CA GLN A 559 -23.88 6.59 29.08
C GLN A 559 -23.64 7.84 29.95
N GLU A 560 -23.17 7.66 31.20
CA GLU A 560 -22.82 8.78 32.08
C GLU A 560 -21.67 9.64 31.54
N GLY A 561 -20.69 9.04 30.87
CA GLY A 561 -19.61 9.75 30.19
C GLY A 561 -20.12 10.55 29.00
N MET A 562 -21.01 9.95 28.20
CA MET A 562 -21.67 10.61 27.06
C MET A 562 -22.54 11.79 27.52
N ASP A 563 -23.37 11.61 28.56
CA ASP A 563 -24.24 12.66 29.08
C ASP A 563 -23.43 13.87 29.56
N ARG A 564 -22.33 13.64 30.30
CA ARG A 564 -21.41 14.73 30.69
C ARG A 564 -20.71 15.39 29.50
N LEU A 565 -20.32 14.60 28.49
CA LEU A 565 -19.71 15.13 27.29
C LEU A 565 -20.67 16.04 26.51
N MET A 566 -21.97 15.71 26.47
CA MET A 566 -23.00 16.44 25.74
C MET A 566 -23.41 17.78 26.37
N GLU A 567 -23.15 17.98 27.66
CA GLU A 567 -23.63 19.15 28.41
C GLU A 567 -23.18 20.48 27.78
N GLY A 568 -24.15 21.35 27.49
CA GLY A 568 -23.90 22.70 26.94
C GLY A 568 -23.43 22.75 25.48
N ARG A 569 -23.45 21.65 24.75
CA ARG A 569 -22.98 21.53 23.36
C ARG A 569 -24.12 21.21 22.40
N THR A 570 -23.95 21.58 21.14
CA THR A 570 -24.83 21.10 20.08
C THR A 570 -24.45 19.66 19.72
N VAL A 571 -25.41 18.74 19.73
CA VAL A 571 -25.14 17.32 19.59
C VAL A 571 -25.96 16.70 18.47
N PHE A 572 -25.30 16.03 17.57
CA PHE A 572 -25.91 15.14 16.58
C PHE A 572 -25.64 13.70 17.01
N VAL A 573 -26.69 12.95 17.33
CA VAL A 573 -26.55 11.57 17.78
C VAL A 573 -27.32 10.62 16.85
N ILE A 574 -26.62 9.59 16.34
CA ILE A 574 -27.25 8.43 15.72
C ILE A 574 -27.64 7.51 16.87
N ALA A 575 -28.93 7.58 17.23
CA ALA A 575 -29.39 6.93 18.45
C ALA A 575 -29.89 5.50 18.16
N HIS A 576 -29.29 4.54 18.85
CA HIS A 576 -29.71 3.14 18.89
C HIS A 576 -30.36 2.77 20.22
N ARG A 577 -30.48 3.73 21.16
CA ARG A 577 -31.09 3.55 22.49
C ARG A 577 -32.30 4.42 22.68
N LEU A 578 -33.34 3.83 23.24
CA LEU A 578 -34.56 4.55 23.57
C LEU A 578 -34.33 5.71 24.56
N SER A 579 -33.43 5.54 25.55
CA SER A 579 -33.10 6.58 26.54
C SER A 579 -32.49 7.82 25.90
N THR A 580 -31.58 7.65 24.96
CA THR A 580 -30.93 8.75 24.23
C THR A 580 -31.93 9.48 23.34
N ILE A 581 -32.84 8.73 22.70
CA ILE A 581 -33.88 9.27 21.82
C ILE A 581 -34.86 10.12 22.64
N VAL A 582 -35.39 9.56 23.76
CA VAL A 582 -36.41 10.23 24.60
C VAL A 582 -35.89 11.55 25.17
N ASN A 583 -34.63 11.59 25.57
CA ASN A 583 -33.99 12.77 26.17
C ASN A 583 -33.42 13.76 25.14
N SER A 584 -33.75 13.62 23.87
CA SER A 584 -33.28 14.55 22.81
C SER A 584 -34.29 15.68 22.64
N ASP A 585 -33.77 16.90 22.38
CA ASP A 585 -34.60 18.08 22.15
C ASP A 585 -35.34 18.00 20.81
N VAL A 586 -34.68 17.40 19.82
CA VAL A 586 -35.22 17.17 18.48
C VAL A 586 -34.95 15.74 18.06
N ILE A 587 -35.96 15.05 17.60
CA ILE A 587 -35.90 13.72 17.02
C ILE A 587 -36.23 13.83 15.53
N MET A 588 -35.37 13.32 14.67
CA MET A 588 -35.55 13.26 13.23
C MET A 588 -35.68 11.82 12.79
N VAL A 589 -36.86 11.45 12.31
CA VAL A 589 -37.13 10.11 11.79
C VAL A 589 -36.75 10.10 10.32
N MET A 590 -35.83 9.20 9.98
CA MET A 590 -35.34 9.04 8.61
C MET A 590 -35.85 7.75 7.98
N ASP A 591 -36.27 7.87 6.74
CA ASP A 591 -36.63 6.72 5.91
C ASP A 591 -36.23 6.97 4.45
N HIS A 592 -35.58 5.99 3.83
CA HIS A 592 -35.13 6.02 2.44
C HIS A 592 -34.49 7.37 2.04
N GLY A 593 -33.58 7.89 2.88
CA GLY A 593 -32.84 9.12 2.61
C GLY A 593 -33.63 10.41 2.75
N ARG A 594 -34.79 10.39 3.42
CA ARG A 594 -35.65 11.55 3.70
C ARG A 594 -35.92 11.69 5.19
N ILE A 595 -36.11 12.92 5.67
CA ILE A 595 -36.66 13.17 7.00
C ILE A 595 -38.19 13.16 6.86
N ILE A 596 -38.83 12.14 7.47
CA ILE A 596 -40.29 11.95 7.37
C ILE A 596 -41.05 12.51 8.57
N GLU A 597 -40.43 12.59 9.74
CA GLU A 597 -40.99 13.16 10.96
C GLU A 597 -39.93 13.97 11.70
N ARG A 598 -40.35 15.06 12.33
CA ARG A 598 -39.49 15.90 13.16
C ARG A 598 -40.28 16.46 14.36
N GLY A 599 -39.77 16.28 15.54
CA GLY A 599 -40.39 16.75 16.77
C GLY A 599 -39.62 16.39 18.00
N ASN A 600 -40.21 16.56 19.18
CA ASN A 600 -39.69 15.94 20.41
C ASN A 600 -40.48 14.66 20.73
N HIS A 601 -40.03 13.94 21.75
CA HIS A 601 -40.66 12.67 22.16
C HIS A 601 -42.18 12.81 22.35
N ALA A 602 -42.63 13.84 23.07
CA ALA A 602 -44.05 14.01 23.40
C ALA A 602 -44.90 14.30 22.17
N SER A 603 -44.44 15.18 21.25
CA SER A 603 -45.16 15.52 20.03
C SER A 603 -45.25 14.32 19.08
N LEU A 604 -44.17 13.60 18.84
CA LEU A 604 -44.14 12.46 17.92
C LEU A 604 -44.92 11.24 18.47
N MET A 605 -44.96 11.06 19.77
CA MET A 605 -45.85 10.07 20.40
C MET A 605 -47.34 10.40 20.21
N ALA A 606 -47.69 11.68 20.29
CA ALA A 606 -49.07 12.15 20.07
C ALA A 606 -49.52 11.99 18.60
N GLU A 607 -48.62 12.18 17.64
CA GLU A 607 -48.87 12.03 16.20
C GLU A 607 -49.13 10.59 15.79
N ARG A 608 -48.68 9.59 16.58
CA ARG A 608 -48.82 8.15 16.33
C ARG A 608 -48.26 7.69 14.96
N GLY A 609 -47.24 8.38 14.49
CA GLY A 609 -46.58 8.11 13.21
C GLY A 609 -45.56 6.97 13.25
N THR A 610 -44.51 7.07 12.43
CA THR A 610 -43.44 6.10 12.34
C THR A 610 -42.63 6.05 13.64
N TYR A 611 -42.36 7.20 14.28
CA TYR A 611 -41.71 7.24 15.58
C TYR A 611 -42.47 6.45 16.66
N TYR A 612 -43.78 6.62 16.73
CA TYR A 612 -44.61 5.88 17.68
C TYR A 612 -44.49 4.37 17.47
N ARG A 613 -44.50 3.91 16.22
CA ARG A 613 -44.36 2.47 15.89
C ARG A 613 -42.97 1.94 16.25
N LEU A 614 -41.88 2.70 15.99
CA LEU A 614 -40.53 2.37 16.40
C LEU A 614 -40.40 2.28 17.93
N TYR A 615 -40.96 3.26 18.64
CA TYR A 615 -40.89 3.30 20.10
C TYR A 615 -41.69 2.18 20.78
N THR A 616 -42.86 1.82 20.27
CA THR A 616 -43.74 0.78 20.82
C THR A 616 -43.42 -0.65 20.35
N GLY A 617 -42.35 -0.84 19.60
CA GLY A 617 -41.91 -2.13 19.09
C GLY A 617 -42.72 -2.63 17.89
N GLY A 618 -43.52 -1.78 17.25
CA GLY A 618 -44.25 -2.11 16.00
C GLY A 618 -43.36 -2.07 14.75
N LEU A 619 -42.15 -1.58 14.86
CA LEU A 619 -41.07 -1.61 13.86
C LEU A 619 -39.74 -1.83 14.60
N GLU A 620 -38.86 -2.65 14.06
CA GLU A 620 -37.52 -2.85 14.63
C GLU A 620 -36.61 -1.66 14.31
N ILE A 621 -35.83 -1.23 15.30
CA ILE A 621 -34.71 -0.29 15.15
C ILE A 621 -33.47 -1.21 14.97
N ASP A 622 -33.20 -1.67 13.75
CA ASP A 622 -31.98 -2.41 13.43
C ASP A 622 -30.79 -1.45 13.20
#